data_8a706166c3dc54c968e2919e9e44269f
#
_entry.id   8a706166c3dc54c968e2919e9e44269f
#
_cell.length_a   1.000
_cell.length_b   1.000
_cell.length_c   1.000
_cell.angle_alpha   90.00
_cell.angle_beta   90.00
_cell.angle_gamma   90.00
#
_symmetry.space_group_name_H-M   'P 1'
#
loop_
_entity.id
_entity.type
_entity.pdbx_description
1 polymer ?
#
loop_
_entity_poly.entity_id
_entity_poly.type
_entity_poly.pdbx_seq_one_letter_code
_entity_poly.pdbx_strand_id
1 'polypeptide(L)'
;MPHLDANLPASLRAISRTARLGPDVPSLIVRPEGDPLGGPERKIPFLLWMHGRTATKELDPGRYLRLARAGIGSCAIDLPGHGERRTADGARPERILDHIEQAITEIDDVVLGLTDQGFDLDRMAIGGMSMGGMVAIARLCRPHRFKAAIFEASSGNWKAQHQRQFFDHEATARLDPLTHLDSWRDIPVLAVHSRRDEWVRHEGQATFLDALRARAADPAIIESLDFDETGAPHEHLGFGRRANEARTREIDFLSRRLA
;
A
#
# COMPACT_ATOMS: atom_id res chain seq x y z
N MET A 1 -1.90 -25.47 -8.45
CA MET A 1 -2.03 -23.99 -8.52
C MET A 1 -2.75 -23.56 -7.26
N PRO A 2 -2.31 -22.55 -6.52
CA PRO A 2 -3.08 -22.00 -5.42
C PRO A 2 -4.42 -21.49 -5.99
N HIS A 3 -5.51 -21.86 -5.34
CA HIS A 3 -6.85 -21.47 -5.79
C HIS A 3 -7.11 -20.00 -5.46
N LEU A 4 -7.61 -19.24 -6.44
CA LEU A 4 -8.18 -17.92 -6.17
C LEU A 4 -9.32 -18.06 -5.15
N ASP A 5 -9.41 -17.11 -4.21
CA ASP A 5 -10.51 -17.08 -3.25
C ASP A 5 -11.86 -17.08 -4.00
N ALA A 6 -12.70 -18.08 -3.71
CA ALA A 6 -14.01 -18.20 -4.30
C ALA A 6 -14.93 -17.00 -4.01
N ASN A 7 -14.63 -16.21 -2.97
CA ASN A 7 -15.38 -15.02 -2.59
C ASN A 7 -15.05 -13.79 -3.46
N LEU A 8 -13.98 -13.83 -4.27
CA LEU A 8 -13.70 -12.75 -5.19
C LEU A 8 -14.78 -12.64 -6.28
N PRO A 9 -15.19 -11.42 -6.68
CA PRO A 9 -16.12 -11.23 -7.80
C PRO A 9 -15.65 -11.94 -9.08
N ALA A 10 -16.58 -12.54 -9.82
CA ALA A 10 -16.27 -13.29 -11.04
C ALA A 10 -15.48 -12.45 -12.06
N SER A 11 -15.81 -11.15 -12.19
CA SER A 11 -15.11 -10.22 -13.06
C SER A 11 -13.65 -10.03 -12.66
N LEU A 12 -13.35 -10.02 -11.36
CA LEU A 12 -11.98 -9.92 -10.89
C LEU A 12 -11.23 -11.24 -11.09
N ARG A 13 -11.86 -12.37 -10.79
CA ARG A 13 -11.25 -13.69 -11.02
C ARG A 13 -10.82 -13.91 -12.47
N ALA A 14 -11.61 -13.38 -13.42
CA ALA A 14 -11.30 -13.51 -14.85
C ALA A 14 -10.00 -12.81 -15.31
N ILE A 15 -9.56 -11.80 -14.57
CA ILE A 15 -8.39 -10.97 -14.89
C ILE A 15 -7.29 -11.07 -13.83
N SER A 16 -7.41 -12.02 -12.91
CA SER A 16 -6.46 -12.17 -11.79
C SER A 16 -5.95 -13.59 -11.67
N ARG A 17 -4.83 -13.71 -10.99
CA ARG A 17 -4.23 -14.98 -10.58
C ARG A 17 -3.47 -14.83 -9.28
N THR A 18 -3.30 -15.92 -8.56
CA THR A 18 -2.39 -15.99 -7.42
C THR A 18 -0.98 -16.37 -7.88
N ALA A 19 0.02 -15.87 -7.19
CA ALA A 19 1.41 -16.20 -7.38
C ALA A 19 2.14 -16.19 -6.04
N ARG A 20 3.34 -16.76 -6.03
CA ARG A 20 4.30 -16.58 -4.95
C ARG A 20 5.51 -15.86 -5.52
N LEU A 21 5.83 -14.72 -4.96
CA LEU A 21 6.88 -13.83 -5.44
C LEU A 21 8.00 -13.67 -4.40
N GLY A 22 9.20 -13.35 -4.87
CA GLY A 22 10.35 -13.17 -4.00
C GLY A 22 10.57 -14.38 -3.07
N PRO A 23 10.74 -14.18 -1.76
CA PRO A 23 10.96 -15.25 -0.79
C PRO A 23 9.65 -15.97 -0.42
N ASP A 24 8.85 -16.38 -1.42
CA ASP A 24 7.57 -17.09 -1.25
C ASP A 24 6.40 -16.22 -0.72
N VAL A 25 6.33 -14.93 -1.09
CA VAL A 25 5.24 -14.02 -0.68
C VAL A 25 3.97 -14.28 -1.48
N PRO A 26 2.85 -14.68 -0.82
CA PRO A 26 1.56 -14.88 -1.49
C PRO A 26 1.04 -13.56 -2.06
N SER A 27 0.71 -13.58 -3.34
CA SER A 27 0.37 -12.40 -4.11
C SER A 27 -0.88 -12.63 -4.96
N LEU A 28 -1.72 -11.61 -5.06
CA LEU A 28 -2.83 -11.51 -6.02
C LEU A 28 -2.40 -10.56 -7.13
N ILE A 29 -2.20 -11.10 -8.32
CA ILE A 29 -1.83 -10.34 -9.52
C ILE A 29 -3.09 -10.08 -10.32
N VAL A 30 -3.35 -8.81 -10.63
CA VAL A 30 -4.49 -8.38 -11.45
C VAL A 30 -3.97 -7.61 -12.65
N ARG A 31 -4.46 -7.94 -13.83
CA ARG A 31 -4.08 -7.32 -15.11
C ARG A 31 -5.24 -6.51 -15.69
N PRO A 32 -4.95 -5.48 -16.51
CA PRO A 32 -5.99 -4.75 -17.22
C PRO A 32 -6.91 -5.65 -18.05
N GLU A 33 -8.19 -5.27 -18.16
CA GLU A 33 -9.14 -5.96 -19.01
C GLU A 33 -8.65 -5.98 -20.49
N GLY A 34 -8.78 -7.12 -21.15
CA GLY A 34 -8.34 -7.29 -22.54
C GLY A 34 -6.84 -7.51 -22.73
N ASP A 35 -6.07 -7.58 -21.64
CA ASP A 35 -4.66 -7.96 -21.71
C ASP A 35 -4.52 -9.45 -21.38
N PRO A 36 -4.10 -10.29 -22.34
CA PRO A 36 -4.00 -11.73 -22.12
C PRO A 36 -3.01 -12.04 -20.99
N LEU A 37 -3.42 -12.90 -20.06
CA LEU A 37 -2.57 -13.36 -18.97
C LEU A 37 -1.34 -14.11 -19.55
N GLY A 38 -0.23 -13.41 -19.75
CA GLY A 38 1.03 -14.04 -20.12
C GLY A 38 1.76 -13.52 -21.36
N GLY A 39 1.37 -12.40 -21.95
CA GLY A 39 2.16 -11.78 -23.03
C GLY A 39 3.33 -10.97 -22.47
N PRO A 40 4.61 -11.32 -22.75
CA PRO A 40 5.78 -10.58 -22.26
C PRO A 40 5.98 -9.23 -22.98
N GLU A 41 5.29 -9.01 -24.10
CA GLU A 41 5.56 -7.88 -24.99
C GLU A 41 4.98 -6.55 -24.52
N ARG A 42 3.92 -6.56 -23.68
CA ARG A 42 3.31 -5.33 -23.18
C ARG A 42 3.68 -5.10 -21.72
N LYS A 43 4.53 -4.12 -21.49
CA LYS A 43 4.86 -3.63 -20.15
C LYS A 43 3.70 -2.82 -19.56
N ILE A 44 3.13 -3.28 -18.45
CA ILE A 44 1.95 -2.70 -17.80
C ILE A 44 2.37 -1.87 -16.60
N PRO A 45 1.93 -0.59 -16.48
CA PRO A 45 2.10 0.15 -15.23
C PRO A 45 1.33 -0.53 -14.11
N PHE A 46 1.82 -0.46 -12.88
CA PHE A 46 1.17 -1.17 -11.78
C PHE A 46 1.30 -0.50 -10.41
N LEU A 47 0.39 -0.90 -9.54
CA LEU A 47 0.41 -0.59 -8.12
C LEU A 47 0.77 -1.86 -7.32
N LEU A 48 1.84 -1.82 -6.53
CA LEU A 48 2.08 -2.76 -5.44
C LEU A 48 1.28 -2.31 -4.22
N TRP A 49 0.36 -3.16 -3.76
CA TRP A 49 -0.57 -2.81 -2.69
C TRP A 49 -0.46 -3.72 -1.47
N MET A 50 -0.50 -3.11 -0.29
CA MET A 50 -0.42 -3.79 1.00
C MET A 50 -1.63 -3.48 1.86
N HIS A 51 -2.25 -4.53 2.38
CA HIS A 51 -3.44 -4.44 3.24
C HIS A 51 -3.12 -3.98 4.67
N GLY A 52 -4.15 -3.61 5.44
CA GLY A 52 -4.04 -3.32 6.86
C GLY A 52 -3.90 -4.57 7.73
N ARG A 53 -3.65 -4.38 9.03
CA ARG A 53 -3.60 -5.48 10.00
C ARG A 53 -4.90 -6.27 9.99
N THR A 54 -4.81 -7.59 10.16
CA THR A 54 -5.92 -8.56 10.18
C THR A 54 -6.64 -8.76 8.83
N ALA A 55 -6.19 -8.12 7.77
CA ALA A 55 -6.73 -8.27 6.42
C ALA A 55 -5.90 -9.23 5.55
N THR A 56 -6.25 -9.33 4.28
CA THR A 56 -5.58 -10.16 3.28
C THR A 56 -5.45 -9.38 1.96
N LYS A 57 -4.66 -9.91 1.02
CA LYS A 57 -4.49 -9.36 -0.32
C LYS A 57 -5.78 -9.24 -1.13
N GLU A 58 -6.83 -9.98 -0.77
CA GLU A 58 -8.14 -9.96 -1.44
C GLU A 58 -9.09 -8.88 -0.93
N LEU A 59 -8.75 -8.14 0.13
CA LEU A 59 -9.69 -7.29 0.87
C LEU A 59 -10.43 -6.25 0.02
N ASP A 60 -9.78 -5.66 -0.99
CA ASP A 60 -10.37 -4.56 -1.76
C ASP A 60 -10.52 -4.87 -3.26
N PRO A 61 -11.44 -5.80 -3.64
CA PRO A 61 -11.64 -6.17 -5.03
C PRO A 61 -12.09 -5.00 -5.91
N GLY A 62 -12.79 -4.00 -5.33
CA GLY A 62 -13.25 -2.81 -6.03
C GLY A 62 -12.10 -1.92 -6.51
N ARG A 63 -11.03 -1.81 -5.77
CA ARG A 63 -9.81 -1.11 -6.15
C ARG A 63 -9.17 -1.75 -7.37
N TYR A 64 -8.95 -3.05 -7.30
CA TYR A 64 -8.27 -3.80 -8.36
C TYR A 64 -9.03 -3.74 -9.68
N LEU A 65 -10.37 -3.88 -9.64
CA LEU A 65 -11.22 -3.73 -10.83
C LEU A 65 -11.14 -2.32 -11.44
N ARG A 66 -11.10 -1.27 -10.62
CA ARG A 66 -10.98 0.10 -11.12
C ARG A 66 -9.61 0.38 -11.74
N LEU A 67 -8.53 -0.10 -11.10
CA LEU A 67 -7.19 -0.02 -11.66
C LEU A 67 -7.11 -0.73 -13.02
N ALA A 68 -7.63 -1.95 -13.10
CA ALA A 68 -7.64 -2.74 -14.33
C ALA A 68 -8.37 -2.01 -15.47
N ARG A 69 -9.52 -1.38 -15.20
CA ARG A 69 -10.27 -0.56 -16.17
C ARG A 69 -9.52 0.70 -16.61
N ALA A 70 -8.69 1.25 -15.73
CA ALA A 70 -7.80 2.37 -16.03
C ALA A 70 -6.51 1.96 -16.76
N GLY A 71 -6.35 0.68 -17.12
CA GLY A 71 -5.14 0.18 -17.78
C GLY A 71 -3.94 -0.02 -16.84
N ILE A 72 -4.17 0.02 -15.52
CA ILE A 72 -3.15 -0.15 -14.48
C ILE A 72 -3.32 -1.54 -13.86
N GLY A 73 -2.27 -2.34 -13.87
CA GLY A 73 -2.25 -3.60 -13.15
C GLY A 73 -2.07 -3.41 -11.65
N SER A 74 -2.28 -4.46 -10.88
CA SER A 74 -1.97 -4.44 -9.46
C SER A 74 -1.39 -5.76 -8.98
N CYS A 75 -0.52 -5.66 -7.99
CA CYS A 75 -0.03 -6.78 -7.21
C CYS A 75 -0.35 -6.51 -5.74
N ALA A 76 -1.28 -7.24 -5.18
CA ALA A 76 -1.56 -7.19 -3.75
C ALA A 76 -0.87 -8.35 -3.05
N ILE A 77 -0.21 -8.11 -1.93
CA ILE A 77 0.54 -9.14 -1.20
C ILE A 77 -0.01 -9.38 0.19
N ASP A 78 0.10 -10.62 0.67
CA ASP A 78 -0.14 -10.90 2.10
C ASP A 78 1.09 -10.50 2.92
N LEU A 79 0.86 -9.60 3.87
CA LEU A 79 1.89 -9.17 4.81
C LEU A 79 2.28 -10.31 5.78
N PRO A 80 3.50 -10.31 6.35
CA PRO A 80 3.90 -11.28 7.36
C PRO A 80 2.87 -11.43 8.47
N GLY A 81 2.58 -12.66 8.86
CA GLY A 81 1.57 -12.98 9.89
C GLY A 81 0.11 -12.86 9.45
N HIS A 82 -0.18 -12.55 8.17
CA HIS A 82 -1.53 -12.31 7.65
C HIS A 82 -1.84 -13.18 6.42
N GLY A 83 -3.12 -13.29 6.06
CA GLY A 83 -3.56 -14.05 4.90
C GLY A 83 -3.04 -15.49 4.91
N GLU A 84 -2.44 -15.93 3.80
CA GLU A 84 -1.79 -17.25 3.69
C GLU A 84 -0.50 -17.39 4.53
N ARG A 85 0.02 -16.29 5.08
CA ARG A 85 1.19 -16.26 5.98
C ARG A 85 0.80 -16.24 7.45
N ARG A 86 -0.47 -16.49 7.76
CA ARG A 86 -1.01 -16.42 9.12
C ARG A 86 -0.36 -17.46 10.02
N THR A 87 0.09 -17.00 11.19
CA THR A 87 0.58 -17.85 12.29
C THR A 87 -0.30 -17.64 13.51
N ALA A 88 -0.22 -18.53 14.50
CA ALA A 88 -0.98 -18.41 15.74
C ALA A 88 -0.76 -17.05 16.45
N ASP A 89 0.46 -16.53 16.37
CA ASP A 89 0.85 -15.28 17.00
C ASP A 89 0.89 -14.07 16.05
N GLY A 90 0.62 -14.29 14.75
CA GLY A 90 0.79 -13.27 13.72
C GLY A 90 -0.12 -12.05 13.86
N ALA A 91 -1.29 -12.21 14.48
CA ALA A 91 -2.22 -11.10 14.72
C ALA A 91 -1.92 -10.31 16.01
N ARG A 92 -0.93 -10.71 16.80
CA ARG A 92 -0.58 -10.04 18.06
C ARG A 92 -0.02 -8.64 17.79
N PRO A 93 -0.48 -7.61 18.52
CA PRO A 93 0.03 -6.25 18.36
C PRO A 93 1.55 -6.12 18.51
N GLU A 94 2.17 -6.91 19.39
CA GLU A 94 3.61 -6.91 19.67
C GLU A 94 4.46 -7.32 18.46
N ARG A 95 3.85 -8.02 17.49
CA ARG A 95 4.53 -8.50 16.27
C ARG A 95 4.48 -7.50 15.13
N ILE A 96 3.77 -6.37 15.27
CA ILE A 96 3.54 -5.43 14.16
C ILE A 96 4.84 -4.87 13.61
N LEU A 97 5.76 -4.43 14.46
CA LEU A 97 7.03 -3.86 14.01
C LEU A 97 7.91 -4.90 13.31
N ASP A 98 7.96 -6.14 13.82
CA ASP A 98 8.67 -7.24 13.17
C ASP A 98 8.09 -7.52 11.77
N HIS A 99 6.77 -7.53 11.65
CA HIS A 99 6.09 -7.75 10.37
C HIS A 99 6.34 -6.62 9.38
N ILE A 100 6.36 -5.38 9.85
CA ILE A 100 6.70 -4.21 9.02
C ILE A 100 8.15 -4.34 8.53
N GLU A 101 9.09 -4.63 9.42
CA GLU A 101 10.50 -4.77 9.07
C GLU A 101 10.73 -5.90 8.06
N GLN A 102 10.13 -7.06 8.29
CA GLN A 102 10.18 -8.18 7.37
C GLN A 102 9.59 -7.81 6.00
N ALA A 103 8.40 -7.19 5.96
CA ALA A 103 7.78 -6.79 4.72
C ALA A 103 8.65 -5.80 3.93
N ILE A 104 9.28 -4.84 4.59
CA ILE A 104 10.20 -3.87 3.95
C ILE A 104 11.35 -4.60 3.24
N THR A 105 11.89 -5.64 3.83
CA THR A 105 13.02 -6.40 3.24
C THR A 105 12.59 -7.28 2.07
N GLU A 106 11.33 -7.75 2.03
CA GLU A 106 10.81 -8.64 0.99
C GLU A 106 10.34 -7.89 -0.28
N ILE A 107 10.02 -6.58 -0.18
CA ILE A 107 9.41 -5.83 -1.29
C ILE A 107 10.27 -5.84 -2.55
N ASP A 108 11.58 -5.74 -2.45
CA ASP A 108 12.46 -5.69 -3.63
C ASP A 108 12.43 -7.00 -4.41
N ASP A 109 12.44 -8.12 -3.70
CA ASP A 109 12.35 -9.45 -4.32
C ASP A 109 10.96 -9.69 -4.92
N VAL A 110 9.90 -9.20 -4.26
CA VAL A 110 8.53 -9.22 -4.82
C VAL A 110 8.48 -8.42 -6.12
N VAL A 111 9.02 -7.20 -6.13
CA VAL A 111 9.06 -6.33 -7.32
C VAL A 111 9.87 -6.99 -8.44
N LEU A 112 11.01 -7.60 -8.14
CA LEU A 112 11.81 -8.31 -9.12
C LEU A 112 11.04 -9.47 -9.76
N GLY A 113 10.30 -10.24 -8.96
CA GLY A 113 9.45 -11.32 -9.43
C GLY A 113 8.28 -10.86 -10.34
N LEU A 114 7.94 -9.57 -10.34
CA LEU A 114 6.92 -9.00 -11.23
C LEU A 114 7.42 -8.74 -12.64
N THR A 115 8.73 -8.71 -12.88
CA THR A 115 9.32 -8.55 -14.21
C THR A 115 8.84 -9.64 -15.16
N ASP A 116 8.87 -10.90 -14.70
CA ASP A 116 8.43 -12.06 -15.48
C ASP A 116 6.91 -12.14 -15.67
N GLN A 117 6.19 -11.25 -14.99
CA GLN A 117 4.74 -11.13 -15.05
C GLN A 117 4.27 -10.06 -16.06
N GLY A 118 5.20 -9.44 -16.82
CA GLY A 118 4.91 -8.41 -17.81
C GLY A 118 4.58 -7.04 -17.22
N PHE A 119 5.01 -6.77 -15.99
CA PHE A 119 4.88 -5.44 -15.38
C PHE A 119 6.06 -4.53 -15.70
N ASP A 120 5.77 -3.24 -15.79
CA ASP A 120 6.76 -2.20 -16.08
C ASP A 120 7.36 -1.65 -14.78
N LEU A 121 8.58 -2.03 -14.48
CA LEU A 121 9.28 -1.56 -13.29
C LEU A 121 9.65 -0.07 -13.35
N ASP A 122 9.55 0.57 -14.52
CA ASP A 122 9.76 2.02 -14.66
C ASP A 122 8.47 2.82 -14.49
N ARG A 123 7.31 2.13 -14.46
CA ARG A 123 5.98 2.72 -14.21
C ARG A 123 5.29 2.00 -13.06
N MET A 124 5.94 1.98 -11.89
CA MET A 124 5.41 1.33 -10.70
C MET A 124 5.12 2.33 -9.58
N ALA A 125 3.98 2.14 -8.92
CA ALA A 125 3.63 2.79 -7.67
C ALA A 125 3.62 1.80 -6.51
N ILE A 126 3.72 2.30 -5.30
CA ILE A 126 3.58 1.54 -4.06
C ILE A 126 2.50 2.17 -3.19
N GLY A 127 1.78 1.36 -2.45
CA GLY A 127 0.80 1.89 -1.52
C GLY A 127 0.28 0.85 -0.54
N GLY A 128 -0.53 1.34 0.39
CA GLY A 128 -1.16 0.47 1.36
C GLY A 128 -2.03 1.23 2.33
N MET A 129 -2.81 0.46 3.06
CA MET A 129 -3.71 0.96 4.10
C MET A 129 -3.16 0.60 5.48
N SER A 130 -3.26 1.53 6.45
CA SER A 130 -2.90 1.28 7.86
C SER A 130 -1.47 0.70 7.96
N MET A 131 -1.31 -0.50 8.52
CA MET A 131 -0.02 -1.19 8.58
C MET A 131 0.66 -1.32 7.20
N GLY A 132 -0.09 -1.63 6.13
CA GLY A 132 0.45 -1.69 4.78
C GLY A 132 0.94 -0.34 4.26
N GLY A 133 0.27 0.76 4.62
CA GLY A 133 0.74 2.11 4.36
C GLY A 133 2.01 2.45 5.13
N MET A 134 2.13 2.00 6.38
CA MET A 134 3.36 2.16 7.18
C MET A 134 4.54 1.42 6.55
N VAL A 135 4.32 0.19 6.06
CA VAL A 135 5.33 -0.56 5.29
C VAL A 135 5.76 0.22 4.04
N ALA A 136 4.79 0.73 3.26
CA ALA A 136 5.08 1.50 2.05
C ALA A 136 5.91 2.75 2.34
N ILE A 137 5.52 3.54 3.35
CA ILE A 137 6.23 4.74 3.76
C ILE A 137 7.66 4.41 4.20
N ALA A 138 7.83 3.44 5.10
CA ALA A 138 9.15 3.05 5.60
C ALA A 138 10.04 2.45 4.50
N ARG A 139 9.47 1.71 3.53
CA ARG A 139 10.21 1.21 2.37
C ARG A 139 10.73 2.36 1.49
N LEU A 140 9.95 3.43 1.34
CA LEU A 140 10.35 4.60 0.55
C LEU A 140 11.46 5.45 1.20
N CYS A 141 11.75 5.25 2.48
CA CYS A 141 12.93 5.80 3.14
C CYS A 141 14.23 5.02 2.84
N ARG A 142 14.22 4.10 1.87
CA ARG A 142 15.38 3.36 1.37
C ARG A 142 15.50 3.57 -0.14
N PRO A 143 16.64 3.31 -0.79
CA PRO A 143 16.77 3.42 -2.24
C PRO A 143 15.68 2.62 -2.97
N HIS A 144 15.03 3.24 -3.98
CA HIS A 144 13.90 2.62 -4.69
C HIS A 144 13.70 3.20 -6.10
N ARG A 145 12.86 2.53 -6.92
CA ARG A 145 12.50 2.96 -8.28
C ARG A 145 11.03 3.37 -8.41
N PHE A 146 10.22 3.32 -7.35
CA PHE A 146 8.81 3.72 -7.40
C PHE A 146 8.64 5.15 -7.90
N LYS A 147 7.62 5.39 -8.72
CA LYS A 147 7.31 6.67 -9.36
C LYS A 147 6.21 7.45 -8.65
N ALA A 148 5.40 6.80 -7.86
CA ALA A 148 4.34 7.40 -7.07
C ALA A 148 4.01 6.55 -5.84
N ALA A 149 3.34 7.14 -4.85
CA ALA A 149 2.88 6.42 -3.68
C ALA A 149 1.47 6.84 -3.25
N ILE A 150 0.72 5.87 -2.68
CA ILE A 150 -0.59 6.11 -2.06
C ILE A 150 -0.58 5.55 -0.64
N PHE A 151 -1.00 6.36 0.33
CA PHE A 151 -1.11 5.98 1.74
C PHE A 151 -2.54 6.21 2.23
N GLU A 152 -3.20 5.16 2.70
CA GLU A 152 -4.53 5.24 3.30
C GLU A 152 -4.46 5.01 4.81
N ALA A 153 -5.12 5.87 5.59
CA ALA A 153 -5.31 5.70 7.04
C ALA A 153 -4.01 5.23 7.74
N SER A 154 -2.88 5.83 7.39
CA SER A 154 -1.54 5.45 7.87
C SER A 154 -0.74 6.67 8.32
N SER A 155 0.43 6.46 8.89
CA SER A 155 1.28 7.55 9.37
C SER A 155 2.76 7.27 9.09
N GLY A 156 3.48 8.32 8.71
CA GLY A 156 4.94 8.33 8.63
C GLY A 156 5.63 8.94 9.86
N ASN A 157 4.86 9.40 10.85
CA ASN A 157 5.35 9.82 12.16
C ASN A 157 4.89 8.80 13.21
N TRP A 158 5.75 7.84 13.51
CA TRP A 158 5.38 6.75 14.40
C TRP A 158 5.45 7.14 15.88
N LYS A 159 6.21 8.16 16.21
CA LYS A 159 6.18 8.74 17.58
C LYS A 159 4.80 9.25 17.96
N ALA A 160 4.02 9.74 17.00
CA ALA A 160 2.63 10.15 17.23
C ALA A 160 1.70 8.97 17.59
N GLN A 161 2.16 7.71 17.40
CA GLN A 161 1.43 6.48 17.74
C GLN A 161 1.80 5.91 19.13
N HIS A 162 2.57 6.62 19.94
CA HIS A 162 3.12 6.17 21.23
C HIS A 162 2.08 5.69 22.26
N GLN A 163 0.81 6.03 22.09
CA GLN A 163 -0.29 5.55 22.94
C GLN A 163 -0.66 4.07 22.69
N ARG A 164 -0.11 3.48 21.62
CA ARG A 164 -0.31 2.06 21.31
C ARG A 164 0.85 1.25 21.86
N GLN A 165 0.53 0.27 22.71
CA GLN A 165 1.49 -0.58 23.43
C GLN A 165 2.55 -1.27 22.56
N PHE A 166 2.32 -1.38 21.25
CA PHE A 166 3.23 -2.06 20.34
C PHE A 166 4.24 -1.12 19.63
N PHE A 167 4.15 0.18 19.85
CA PHE A 167 5.18 1.11 19.41
C PHE A 167 6.22 1.30 20.52
N ASP A 168 7.00 0.25 20.76
CA ASP A 168 8.18 0.35 21.61
C ASP A 168 9.14 1.41 21.06
N HIS A 169 9.69 2.22 21.97
CA HIS A 169 10.52 3.36 21.63
C HIS A 169 11.76 3.01 20.81
N GLU A 170 12.45 1.90 21.12
CA GLU A 170 13.70 1.53 20.46
C GLU A 170 13.45 0.98 19.03
N ALA A 171 12.55 0.01 18.90
CA ALA A 171 12.19 -0.54 17.60
C ALA A 171 11.52 0.51 16.71
N THR A 172 10.68 1.38 17.29
CA THR A 172 10.04 2.48 16.57
C THR A 172 11.07 3.48 16.07
N ALA A 173 12.03 3.91 16.89
CA ALA A 173 13.05 4.89 16.49
C ALA A 173 13.89 4.41 15.31
N ARG A 174 14.16 3.11 15.20
CA ARG A 174 14.93 2.52 14.10
C ARG A 174 14.20 2.51 12.76
N LEU A 175 12.88 2.46 12.80
CA LEU A 175 12.04 2.30 11.62
C LEU A 175 11.17 3.54 11.32
N ASP A 176 11.09 4.53 12.23
CA ASP A 176 10.23 5.71 12.09
C ASP A 176 10.61 6.51 10.85
N PRO A 177 9.74 6.56 9.81
CA PRO A 177 10.03 7.23 8.56
C PRO A 177 10.42 8.69 8.72
N LEU A 178 9.81 9.41 9.66
CA LEU A 178 10.10 10.82 9.89
C LEU A 178 11.57 11.07 10.26
N THR A 179 12.25 10.09 10.85
CA THR A 179 13.67 10.18 11.22
C THR A 179 14.62 9.73 10.11
N HIS A 180 14.08 9.21 8.99
CA HIS A 180 14.86 8.65 7.87
C HIS A 180 14.59 9.38 6.54
N LEU A 181 14.10 10.61 6.59
CA LEU A 181 13.75 11.38 5.38
C LEU A 181 14.96 11.75 4.50
N ASP A 182 16.17 11.68 5.00
CA ASP A 182 17.37 11.98 4.19
C ASP A 182 17.51 11.05 2.98
N SER A 183 17.01 9.83 3.08
CA SER A 183 16.98 8.85 1.98
C SER A 183 15.70 8.94 1.13
N TRP A 184 14.74 9.80 1.49
CA TRP A 184 13.51 9.96 0.74
C TRP A 184 13.77 10.63 -0.61
N ARG A 185 13.32 10.00 -1.67
CA ARG A 185 13.36 10.56 -3.01
C ARG A 185 12.07 11.31 -3.32
N ASP A 186 12.16 12.48 -3.93
CA ASP A 186 11.00 13.27 -4.35
C ASP A 186 10.19 12.51 -5.41
N ILE A 187 9.09 11.93 -4.97
CA ILE A 187 8.08 11.29 -5.81
C ILE A 187 6.69 11.82 -5.43
N PRO A 188 5.75 11.85 -6.39
CA PRO A 188 4.37 12.15 -6.09
C PRO A 188 3.78 11.22 -5.03
N VAL A 189 3.09 11.83 -4.05
CA VAL A 189 2.39 11.14 -2.96
C VAL A 189 0.94 11.58 -2.92
N LEU A 190 0.02 10.64 -2.74
CA LEU A 190 -1.35 10.90 -2.32
C LEU A 190 -1.62 10.21 -0.99
N ALA A 191 -1.93 10.99 0.03
CA ALA A 191 -2.40 10.46 1.32
C ALA A 191 -3.91 10.65 1.45
N VAL A 192 -4.61 9.61 1.88
CA VAL A 192 -6.06 9.63 2.12
C VAL A 192 -6.33 9.27 3.57
N HIS A 193 -7.01 10.15 4.31
CA HIS A 193 -7.21 9.96 5.74
C HIS A 193 -8.56 10.51 6.24
N SER A 194 -9.08 9.93 7.34
CA SER A 194 -10.13 10.57 8.13
C SER A 194 -9.52 11.38 9.26
N ARG A 195 -9.97 12.63 9.44
CA ARG A 195 -9.53 13.48 10.56
C ARG A 195 -9.91 12.92 11.93
N ARG A 196 -10.91 12.03 11.96
CA ARG A 196 -11.43 11.38 13.17
C ARG A 196 -10.93 9.94 13.34
N ASP A 197 -9.92 9.51 12.57
CA ASP A 197 -9.36 8.17 12.69
C ASP A 197 -8.95 7.87 14.14
N GLU A 198 -9.62 6.87 14.74
CA GLU A 198 -9.42 6.49 16.15
C GLU A 198 -8.18 5.61 16.35
N TRP A 199 -7.66 5.01 15.26
CA TRP A 199 -6.56 4.05 15.34
C TRP A 199 -5.23 4.63 14.89
N VAL A 200 -5.21 5.35 13.79
CA VAL A 200 -4.03 6.04 13.29
C VAL A 200 -4.34 7.53 13.21
N ARG A 201 -3.81 8.29 14.16
CA ARG A 201 -4.11 9.72 14.25
C ARG A 201 -3.72 10.47 13.00
N HIS A 202 -4.66 11.22 12.46
CA HIS A 202 -4.46 12.10 11.31
C HIS A 202 -3.28 13.06 11.49
N GLU A 203 -3.09 13.59 12.71
CA GLU A 203 -1.99 14.49 13.06
C GLU A 203 -0.60 13.91 12.73
N GLY A 204 -0.40 12.61 12.98
CA GLY A 204 0.86 11.94 12.65
C GLY A 204 1.11 11.89 11.15
N GLN A 205 0.06 11.67 10.36
CA GLN A 205 0.16 11.71 8.90
C GLN A 205 0.39 13.14 8.40
N ALA A 206 -0.36 14.12 8.92
CA ALA A 206 -0.20 15.52 8.54
C ALA A 206 1.23 16.00 8.79
N THR A 207 1.78 15.75 9.98
CA THR A 207 3.17 16.10 10.33
C THR A 207 4.17 15.50 9.35
N PHE A 208 3.98 14.23 8.97
CA PHE A 208 4.84 13.57 8.00
C PHE A 208 4.75 14.21 6.61
N LEU A 209 3.54 14.50 6.13
CA LEU A 209 3.35 15.15 4.82
C LEU A 209 3.94 16.58 4.80
N ASP A 210 3.82 17.32 5.89
CA ASP A 210 4.42 18.65 6.01
C ASP A 210 5.96 18.59 5.96
N ALA A 211 6.55 17.58 6.60
CA ALA A 211 7.99 17.33 6.50
C ALA A 211 8.42 16.97 5.07
N LEU A 212 7.61 16.21 4.33
CA LEU A 212 7.85 15.92 2.90
C LEU A 212 7.75 17.20 2.06
N ARG A 213 6.70 18.01 2.25
CA ARG A 213 6.51 19.28 1.52
C ARG A 213 7.66 20.25 1.76
N ALA A 214 8.15 20.33 3.00
CA ALA A 214 9.23 21.23 3.36
C ALA A 214 10.57 20.94 2.64
N ARG A 215 10.77 19.69 2.21
CA ARG A 215 12.00 19.25 1.54
C ARG A 215 11.83 18.99 0.04
N ALA A 216 10.62 18.85 -0.46
CA ALA A 216 10.36 18.59 -1.87
C ALA A 216 10.72 19.80 -2.74
N ALA A 217 11.32 19.58 -3.91
CA ALA A 217 11.58 20.61 -4.90
C ALA A 217 10.27 21.26 -5.41
N ASP A 218 9.20 20.47 -5.52
CA ASP A 218 7.84 20.94 -5.77
C ASP A 218 6.90 20.38 -4.69
N PRO A 219 6.49 21.18 -3.70
CA PRO A 219 5.56 20.75 -2.66
C PRO A 219 4.21 20.25 -3.18
N ALA A 220 3.79 20.66 -4.39
CA ALA A 220 2.51 20.29 -4.96
C ALA A 220 2.41 18.80 -5.35
N ILE A 221 3.53 18.10 -5.42
CA ILE A 221 3.51 16.64 -5.64
C ILE A 221 3.05 15.85 -4.41
N ILE A 222 3.00 16.48 -3.23
CA ILE A 222 2.55 15.87 -1.97
C ILE A 222 1.08 16.25 -1.74
N GLU A 223 0.19 15.43 -2.28
CA GLU A 223 -1.25 15.63 -2.24
C GLU A 223 -1.87 14.94 -1.02
N SER A 224 -2.93 15.52 -0.46
CA SER A 224 -3.76 14.86 0.56
C SER A 224 -5.24 14.97 0.23
N LEU A 225 -6.01 13.98 0.66
CA LEU A 225 -7.47 13.97 0.67
C LEU A 225 -7.93 13.62 2.09
N ASP A 226 -8.30 14.64 2.83
CA ASP A 226 -8.72 14.50 4.22
C ASP A 226 -10.23 14.60 4.33
N PHE A 227 -10.85 13.62 4.95
CA PHE A 227 -12.27 13.61 5.26
C PHE A 227 -12.50 14.03 6.72
N ASP A 228 -13.43 14.92 6.96
CA ASP A 228 -13.82 15.26 8.34
C ASP A 228 -14.48 14.06 9.02
N GLU A 229 -15.23 13.27 8.24
CA GLU A 229 -15.94 12.08 8.69
C GLU A 229 -16.26 11.16 7.49
N THR A 230 -16.09 9.86 7.65
CA THR A 230 -16.35 8.86 6.62
C THR A 230 -17.55 7.96 6.93
N GLY A 231 -17.84 7.76 8.22
CA GLY A 231 -18.82 6.80 8.71
C GLY A 231 -18.31 5.35 8.64
N ALA A 232 -17.03 5.15 8.44
CA ALA A 232 -16.40 3.84 8.57
C ALA A 232 -16.28 3.44 10.05
N PRO A 233 -16.27 2.14 10.38
CA PRO A 233 -16.00 1.72 11.75
C PRO A 233 -14.66 2.29 12.23
N HIS A 234 -14.66 2.91 13.44
CA HIS A 234 -13.52 3.59 14.04
C HIS A 234 -12.91 4.70 13.16
N GLU A 235 -13.66 5.18 12.15
CA GLU A 235 -13.16 6.09 11.12
C GLU A 235 -11.85 5.63 10.47
N HIS A 236 -11.55 4.32 10.60
CA HIS A 236 -10.30 3.68 10.18
C HIS A 236 -10.49 2.53 9.19
N LEU A 237 -11.55 1.72 9.33
CA LEU A 237 -11.75 0.50 8.52
C LEU A 237 -12.33 0.83 7.14
N GLY A 238 -11.52 1.44 6.28
CA GLY A 238 -11.91 1.98 4.98
C GLY A 238 -12.43 3.40 5.09
N PHE A 239 -13.16 3.86 4.06
CA PHE A 239 -13.68 5.23 3.99
C PHE A 239 -15.22 5.29 3.95
N GLY A 240 -15.92 4.24 4.38
CA GLY A 240 -17.37 4.21 4.50
C GLY A 240 -18.08 4.80 3.29
N ARG A 241 -18.96 5.81 3.53
CA ARG A 241 -19.69 6.53 2.46
C ARG A 241 -18.78 7.35 1.53
N ARG A 242 -17.53 7.62 1.90
CA ARG A 242 -16.52 8.35 1.11
C ARG A 242 -15.63 7.43 0.27
N ALA A 243 -15.82 6.11 0.36
CA ALA A 243 -14.96 5.12 -0.29
C ALA A 243 -14.87 5.30 -1.83
N ASN A 244 -15.98 5.68 -2.48
CA ASN A 244 -15.98 5.93 -3.92
C ASN A 244 -15.15 7.16 -4.30
N GLU A 245 -15.23 8.24 -3.52
CA GLU A 245 -14.46 9.46 -3.73
C GLU A 245 -12.96 9.20 -3.55
N ALA A 246 -12.60 8.52 -2.46
CA ALA A 246 -11.21 8.11 -2.20
C ALA A 246 -10.64 7.33 -3.40
N ARG A 247 -11.32 6.26 -3.82
CA ARG A 247 -10.86 5.43 -4.95
C ARG A 247 -10.80 6.18 -6.27
N THR A 248 -11.75 7.06 -6.57
CA THR A 248 -11.72 7.87 -7.79
C THR A 248 -10.48 8.76 -7.77
N ARG A 249 -10.21 9.43 -6.66
CA ARG A 249 -9.03 10.29 -6.50
C ARG A 249 -7.72 9.53 -6.68
N GLU A 250 -7.63 8.31 -6.15
CA GLU A 250 -6.46 7.46 -6.27
C GLU A 250 -6.22 6.99 -7.70
N ILE A 251 -7.27 6.57 -8.39
CA ILE A 251 -7.17 6.15 -9.80
C ILE A 251 -6.72 7.33 -10.68
N ASP A 252 -7.33 8.51 -10.50
CA ASP A 252 -6.96 9.72 -11.22
C ASP A 252 -5.51 10.11 -10.95
N PHE A 253 -5.07 10.02 -9.69
CA PHE A 253 -3.69 10.27 -9.30
C PHE A 253 -2.73 9.31 -10.00
N LEU A 254 -2.96 8.00 -9.92
CA LEU A 254 -2.09 6.99 -10.54
C LEU A 254 -2.08 7.09 -12.06
N SER A 255 -3.24 7.35 -12.70
CA SER A 255 -3.32 7.51 -14.15
C SER A 255 -2.45 8.67 -14.65
N ARG A 256 -2.38 9.78 -13.88
CA ARG A 256 -1.49 10.90 -14.22
C ARG A 256 -0.01 10.61 -13.97
N ARG A 257 0.32 9.73 -13.04
CA ARG A 257 1.71 9.51 -12.58
C ARG A 257 2.39 8.30 -13.21
N LEU A 258 1.60 7.38 -13.77
CA LEU A 258 2.08 6.13 -14.39
C LEU A 258 1.83 6.09 -15.91
N ALA A 259 1.33 7.17 -16.49
CA ALA A 259 1.09 7.29 -17.93
C ALA A 259 2.39 7.13 -18.77
#